data_0e343968096e59b199c81e8d57fd84b9
#
_entry.id   0e343968096e59b199c81e8d57fd84b9
#
_cell.length_a   1.000
_cell.length_b   1.000
_cell.length_c   1.000
_cell.angle_alpha   90.00
_cell.angle_beta   90.00
_cell.angle_gamma   90.00
#
_symmetry.space_group_name_H-M   'P 1'
#
loop_
_entity.id
_entity.type
_entity.pdbx_description
1 polymer ?
#
loop_
_entity_poly.entity_id
_entity_poly.type
_entity_poly.pdbx_seq_one_letter_code
_entity_poly.pdbx_strand_id
1 'polypeptide(L)'
;MERTIPKNNISLKARVQKLGSTLSSMVMPNIGALIAWGVLTALFIPDGYLPNEALATMVSPMLTYLIPLLIGYTGGKVIAGDRGSVVGAIATMGVIVGTDIPMMLGAMIMGPLGGYAIKKFDQLFQKRIKSGFEMLVNNFSAGLIGFGLALLGFSAIGPVVDALTQAMAKGVEIILSAHLIPLTSIFIEPAKILFLNNAINHGI
;
A
#
# COMPACT_ATOMS: atom_id res chain seq x y z
N MET A 1 30.03 34.66 -17.23
CA MET A 1 29.77 34.35 -15.81
C MET A 1 28.71 33.26 -15.76
N GLU A 2 29.16 32.03 -15.72
CA GLU A 2 28.31 30.83 -15.68
C GLU A 2 27.89 30.61 -14.21
N ARG A 3 26.61 30.80 -13.92
CA ARG A 3 26.07 30.54 -12.59
C ARG A 3 25.97 29.01 -12.43
N THR A 4 26.92 28.42 -11.74
CA THR A 4 26.86 27.08 -11.24
C THR A 4 25.66 26.95 -10.28
N ILE A 5 24.62 26.25 -10.72
CA ILE A 5 23.47 25.88 -9.89
C ILE A 5 23.99 24.91 -8.80
N PRO A 6 23.83 25.22 -7.50
CA PRO A 6 24.33 24.35 -6.45
C PRO A 6 23.53 23.02 -6.51
N LYS A 7 24.25 21.88 -6.52
CA LYS A 7 23.68 20.55 -6.31
C LYS A 7 22.87 20.56 -5.00
N ASN A 8 21.57 20.57 -5.14
CA ASN A 8 20.62 20.63 -4.04
C ASN A 8 20.80 19.39 -3.15
N ASN A 9 21.53 19.49 -2.06
CA ASN A 9 21.50 18.54 -0.97
C ASN A 9 20.13 18.66 -0.30
N ILE A 10 19.15 17.88 -0.82
CA ILE A 10 17.82 17.79 -0.23
C ILE A 10 18.01 17.34 1.22
N SER A 11 17.70 18.23 2.18
CA SER A 11 17.85 17.95 3.60
C SER A 11 17.03 16.67 3.98
N LEU A 12 17.49 15.94 4.99
CA LEU A 12 16.78 14.76 5.48
C LEU A 12 15.30 15.08 5.76
N LYS A 13 15.04 16.25 6.36
CA LYS A 13 13.68 16.75 6.62
C LYS A 13 12.84 16.83 5.33
N ALA A 14 13.39 17.35 4.25
CA ALA A 14 12.67 17.45 2.98
C ALA A 14 12.41 16.09 2.34
N ARG A 15 13.31 15.11 2.52
CA ARG A 15 13.09 13.72 2.06
C ARG A 15 11.97 13.05 2.84
N VAL A 16 11.96 13.16 4.17
CA VAL A 16 10.90 12.62 5.03
C VAL A 16 9.54 13.26 4.72
N GLN A 17 9.52 14.59 4.55
CA GLN A 17 8.30 15.31 4.18
C GLN A 17 7.77 14.88 2.80
N LYS A 18 8.65 14.68 1.82
CA LYS A 18 8.27 14.17 0.49
C LYS A 18 7.73 12.75 0.56
N LEU A 19 8.34 11.87 1.37
CA LEU A 19 7.83 10.53 1.60
C LEU A 19 6.43 10.59 2.21
N GLY A 20 6.23 11.36 3.28
CA GLY A 20 4.93 11.52 3.93
C GLY A 20 3.84 12.05 2.98
N SER A 21 4.16 13.08 2.16
CA SER A 21 3.20 13.60 1.18
C SER A 21 2.85 12.57 0.10
N THR A 22 3.82 11.76 -0.34
CA THR A 22 3.59 10.69 -1.31
C THR A 22 2.68 9.60 -0.72
N LEU A 23 2.95 9.15 0.51
CA LEU A 23 2.10 8.18 1.20
C LEU A 23 0.67 8.72 1.39
N SER A 24 0.54 9.96 1.83
CA SER A 24 -0.75 10.63 1.98
C SER A 24 -1.52 10.69 0.65
N SER A 25 -0.86 11.00 -0.47
CA SER A 25 -1.51 11.07 -1.79
C SER A 25 -2.05 9.73 -2.29
N MET A 26 -1.59 8.61 -1.75
CA MET A 26 -2.12 7.28 -2.07
C MET A 26 -3.35 6.92 -1.24
N VAL A 27 -3.42 7.41 -0.01
CA VAL A 27 -4.47 7.03 0.96
C VAL A 27 -5.64 8.01 0.94
N MET A 28 -5.37 9.31 0.90
CA MET A 28 -6.40 10.36 0.99
C MET A 28 -7.54 10.21 -0.02
N PRO A 29 -7.32 9.87 -1.30
CA PRO A 29 -8.42 9.65 -2.24
C PRO A 29 -9.34 8.50 -1.87
N ASN A 30 -8.88 7.57 -1.03
CA ASN A 30 -9.59 6.36 -0.63
C ASN A 30 -10.25 6.46 0.75
N ILE A 31 -10.27 7.64 1.38
CA ILE A 31 -10.89 7.87 2.70
C ILE A 31 -12.37 7.42 2.72
N GLY A 32 -13.10 7.59 1.61
CA GLY A 32 -14.48 7.12 1.50
C GLY A 32 -14.63 5.63 1.75
N ALA A 33 -13.69 4.80 1.27
CA ALA A 33 -13.71 3.36 1.52
C ALA A 33 -13.41 3.03 2.99
N LEU A 34 -12.49 3.77 3.62
CA LEU A 34 -12.18 3.63 5.05
C LEU A 34 -13.38 4.01 5.92
N ILE A 35 -14.10 5.09 5.58
CA ILE A 35 -15.32 5.50 6.27
C ILE A 35 -16.40 4.42 6.11
N ALA A 36 -16.62 3.91 4.90
CA ALA A 36 -17.62 2.87 4.65
C ALA A 36 -17.30 1.60 5.45
N TRP A 37 -16.03 1.16 5.46
CA TRP A 37 -15.57 0.04 6.27
C TRP A 37 -15.80 0.29 7.78
N GLY A 38 -15.46 1.49 8.27
CA GLY A 38 -15.67 1.87 9.68
C GLY A 38 -17.12 1.87 10.08
N VAL A 39 -18.02 2.38 9.24
CA VAL A 39 -19.48 2.37 9.49
C VAL A 39 -20.03 0.94 9.49
N LEU A 40 -19.64 0.10 8.50
CA LEU A 40 -20.03 -1.31 8.47
C LEU A 40 -19.58 -2.05 9.73
N THR A 41 -18.35 -1.84 10.14
CA THR A 41 -17.79 -2.44 11.36
C THR A 41 -18.56 -1.98 12.58
N ALA A 42 -18.75 -0.69 12.78
CA ALA A 42 -19.44 -0.15 13.94
C ALA A 42 -20.89 -0.62 14.06
N LEU A 43 -21.57 -0.84 12.93
CA LEU A 43 -22.99 -1.23 12.94
C LEU A 43 -23.17 -2.74 13.08
N PHE A 44 -22.46 -3.56 12.32
CA PHE A 44 -22.90 -4.93 12.03
C PHE A 44 -22.07 -6.05 12.68
N ILE A 45 -20.90 -5.78 13.27
CA ILE A 45 -20.17 -6.81 14.02
C ILE A 45 -20.96 -7.27 15.25
N PRO A 46 -20.66 -8.43 15.86
CA PRO A 46 -21.40 -8.97 17.02
C PRO A 46 -21.55 -7.98 18.16
N ASP A 47 -20.52 -7.15 18.42
CA ASP A 47 -20.54 -6.12 19.47
C ASP A 47 -20.93 -4.72 18.93
N GLY A 48 -21.47 -4.66 17.71
CA GLY A 48 -21.88 -3.41 17.06
C GLY A 48 -23.26 -2.91 17.49
N TYR A 49 -23.66 -1.74 16.97
CA TYR A 49 -24.95 -1.11 17.32
C TYR A 49 -26.16 -1.85 16.75
N LEU A 50 -26.03 -2.55 15.61
CA LEU A 50 -27.08 -3.30 14.91
C LEU A 50 -26.50 -4.65 14.43
N PRO A 51 -26.18 -5.58 15.32
CA PRO A 51 -25.50 -6.81 14.96
C PRO A 51 -26.21 -7.60 13.86
N ASN A 52 -25.48 -7.94 12.79
CA ASN A 52 -26.02 -8.71 11.68
C ASN A 52 -24.90 -9.56 11.06
N GLU A 53 -24.90 -10.86 11.30
CA GLU A 53 -23.86 -11.78 10.85
C GLU A 53 -23.65 -11.76 9.32
N ALA A 54 -24.74 -11.70 8.55
CA ALA A 54 -24.65 -11.67 7.10
C ALA A 54 -23.95 -10.41 6.56
N LEU A 55 -24.27 -9.24 7.12
CA LEU A 55 -23.63 -7.97 6.73
C LEU A 55 -22.20 -7.85 7.28
N ALA A 56 -21.93 -8.41 8.44
CA ALA A 56 -20.59 -8.43 9.05
C ALA A 56 -19.57 -9.17 8.16
N THR A 57 -20.01 -10.12 7.31
CA THR A 57 -19.11 -10.82 6.38
C THR A 57 -18.39 -9.88 5.40
N MET A 58 -18.89 -8.66 5.15
CA MET A 58 -18.24 -7.66 4.29
C MET A 58 -17.05 -6.98 4.95
N VAL A 59 -16.96 -6.96 6.27
CA VAL A 59 -15.96 -6.20 7.02
C VAL A 59 -14.55 -6.70 6.70
N SER A 60 -14.31 -8.02 6.80
CA SER A 60 -13.01 -8.62 6.55
C SER A 60 -12.55 -8.45 5.08
N PRO A 61 -13.35 -8.76 4.04
CA PRO A 61 -12.95 -8.54 2.66
C PRO A 61 -12.64 -7.07 2.32
N MET A 62 -13.38 -6.12 2.90
CA MET A 62 -13.08 -4.70 2.68
C MET A 62 -11.72 -4.31 3.24
N LEU A 63 -11.37 -4.80 4.44
CA LEU A 63 -10.10 -4.50 5.08
C LEU A 63 -8.94 -5.23 4.40
N THR A 64 -9.13 -6.51 4.07
CA THR A 64 -8.06 -7.37 3.56
C THR A 64 -7.77 -7.13 2.08
N TYR A 65 -8.80 -6.89 1.27
CA TYR A 65 -8.66 -6.78 -0.19
C TYR A 65 -8.93 -5.38 -0.71
N LEU A 66 -10.11 -4.81 -0.45
CA LEU A 66 -10.55 -3.58 -1.09
C LEU A 66 -9.64 -2.40 -0.76
N ILE A 67 -9.40 -2.14 0.51
CA ILE A 67 -8.63 -0.97 0.94
C ILE A 67 -7.18 -1.04 0.44
N PRO A 68 -6.42 -2.15 0.62
CA PRO A 68 -5.08 -2.26 0.06
C PRO A 68 -5.05 -2.15 -1.48
N LEU A 69 -6.02 -2.74 -2.19
CA LEU A 69 -6.11 -2.63 -3.65
C LEU A 69 -6.32 -1.19 -4.10
N LEU A 70 -7.19 -0.43 -3.43
CA LEU A 70 -7.42 0.99 -3.72
C LEU A 70 -6.16 1.83 -3.46
N ILE A 71 -5.41 1.54 -2.39
CA ILE A 71 -4.14 2.20 -2.10
C ILE A 71 -3.11 1.88 -3.19
N GLY A 72 -2.98 0.63 -3.59
CA GLY A 72 -2.08 0.21 -4.66
C GLY A 72 -2.46 0.80 -6.02
N TYR A 73 -3.75 0.84 -6.34
CA TYR A 73 -4.30 1.49 -7.53
C TYR A 73 -3.92 2.98 -7.55
N THR A 74 -4.21 3.69 -6.46
CA THR A 74 -3.92 5.13 -6.35
C THR A 74 -2.41 5.40 -6.37
N GLY A 75 -1.62 4.54 -5.72
CA GLY A 75 -0.15 4.61 -5.74
C GLY A 75 0.44 4.49 -7.13
N GLY A 76 -0.05 3.54 -7.92
CA GLY A 76 0.32 3.39 -9.33
C GLY A 76 -0.13 4.57 -10.18
N LYS A 77 -1.35 5.09 -9.92
CA LYS A 77 -1.91 6.24 -10.62
C LYS A 77 -1.09 7.52 -10.44
N VAL A 78 -0.64 7.80 -9.23
CA VAL A 78 0.21 8.97 -8.91
C VAL A 78 1.51 8.96 -9.73
N ILE A 79 2.05 7.79 -10.06
CA ILE A 79 3.33 7.65 -10.77
C ILE A 79 3.16 7.63 -12.30
N ALA A 80 2.16 6.92 -12.83
CA ALA A 80 2.03 6.65 -14.27
C ALA A 80 0.58 6.71 -14.80
N GLY A 81 -0.30 7.48 -14.14
CA GLY A 81 -1.68 7.64 -14.58
C GLY A 81 -2.47 6.32 -14.58
N ASP A 82 -3.46 6.22 -15.48
CA ASP A 82 -4.40 5.10 -15.48
C ASP A 82 -3.72 3.75 -15.78
N ARG A 83 -2.69 3.70 -16.59
CA ARG A 83 -1.92 2.46 -16.82
C ARG A 83 -1.17 2.03 -15.56
N GLY A 84 -0.58 3.01 -14.85
CA GLY A 84 0.09 2.76 -13.56
C GLY A 84 -0.87 2.24 -12.51
N SER A 85 -2.11 2.72 -12.48
CA SER A 85 -3.10 2.29 -11.50
C SER A 85 -3.46 0.82 -11.65
N VAL A 86 -3.67 0.34 -12.88
CA VAL A 86 -3.97 -1.07 -13.14
C VAL A 86 -2.81 -1.97 -12.74
N VAL A 87 -1.59 -1.63 -13.17
CA VAL A 87 -0.38 -2.40 -12.82
C VAL A 87 -0.15 -2.39 -11.31
N GLY A 88 -0.35 -1.24 -10.65
CA GLY A 88 -0.24 -1.10 -9.20
C GLY A 88 -1.23 -1.98 -8.44
N ALA A 89 -2.49 -2.05 -8.90
CA ALA A 89 -3.50 -2.93 -8.30
C ALA A 89 -3.15 -4.42 -8.47
N ILE A 90 -2.75 -4.84 -9.68
CA ILE A 90 -2.35 -6.23 -9.95
C ILE A 90 -1.14 -6.61 -9.07
N ALA A 91 -0.13 -5.75 -9.01
CA ALA A 91 1.06 -5.97 -8.20
C ALA A 91 0.71 -6.08 -6.69
N THR A 92 -0.22 -5.25 -6.22
CA THR A 92 -0.70 -5.25 -4.83
C THR A 92 -1.44 -6.54 -4.48
N MET A 93 -2.20 -7.12 -5.41
CA MET A 93 -2.87 -8.39 -5.17
C MET A 93 -1.88 -9.51 -4.82
N GLY A 94 -0.66 -9.48 -5.39
CA GLY A 94 0.40 -10.43 -5.06
C GLY A 94 0.76 -10.40 -3.57
N VAL A 95 0.96 -9.22 -2.97
CA VAL A 95 1.29 -9.11 -1.54
C VAL A 95 0.11 -9.45 -0.64
N ILE A 96 -1.12 -9.16 -1.08
CA ILE A 96 -2.32 -9.48 -0.30
C ILE A 96 -2.48 -10.99 -0.16
N VAL A 97 -2.37 -11.73 -1.27
CA VAL A 97 -2.58 -13.20 -1.27
C VAL A 97 -1.41 -13.94 -0.61
N GLY A 98 -0.23 -13.33 -0.58
CA GLY A 98 0.97 -13.92 0.03
C GLY A 98 1.04 -13.83 1.56
N THR A 99 -0.01 -13.29 2.24
CA THR A 99 0.01 -13.06 3.69
C THR A 99 -1.39 -13.11 4.29
N ASP A 100 -1.46 -13.37 5.59
CA ASP A 100 -2.72 -13.45 6.34
C ASP A 100 -3.11 -12.13 7.01
N ILE A 101 -2.30 -11.07 6.84
CA ILE A 101 -2.54 -9.76 7.45
C ILE A 101 -2.98 -8.71 6.41
N PRO A 102 -3.74 -7.66 6.80
CA PRO A 102 -4.08 -6.57 5.90
C PRO A 102 -2.85 -5.84 5.37
N MET A 103 -2.57 -5.99 4.07
CA MET A 103 -1.33 -5.53 3.41
C MET A 103 -1.36 -4.08 2.93
N MET A 104 -1.71 -3.13 3.81
CA MET A 104 -1.72 -1.71 3.46
C MET A 104 -0.31 -1.18 3.17
N LEU A 105 0.69 -1.56 3.99
CA LEU A 105 2.08 -1.19 3.76
C LEU A 105 2.62 -1.82 2.47
N GLY A 106 2.30 -3.10 2.23
CA GLY A 106 2.62 -3.78 0.98
C GLY A 106 2.04 -3.06 -0.24
N ALA A 107 0.80 -2.58 -0.14
CA ALA A 107 0.14 -1.79 -1.18
C ALA A 107 0.84 -0.44 -1.45
N MET A 108 1.29 0.24 -0.39
CA MET A 108 2.04 1.50 -0.49
C MET A 108 3.41 1.32 -1.18
N ILE A 109 3.98 0.11 -1.16
CA ILE A 109 5.21 -0.24 -1.85
C ILE A 109 4.91 -0.68 -3.28
N MET A 110 3.98 -1.64 -3.44
CA MET A 110 3.71 -2.26 -4.74
C MET A 110 2.99 -1.35 -5.72
N GLY A 111 2.11 -0.47 -5.25
CA GLY A 111 1.42 0.50 -6.10
C GLY A 111 2.39 1.40 -6.87
N PRO A 112 3.24 2.20 -6.20
CA PRO A 112 4.25 3.02 -6.86
C PRO A 112 5.25 2.21 -7.68
N LEU A 113 5.65 1.02 -7.21
CA LEU A 113 6.56 0.14 -7.95
C LEU A 113 5.94 -0.27 -9.30
N GLY A 114 4.64 -0.63 -9.30
CA GLY A 114 3.88 -0.92 -10.51
C GLY A 114 3.82 0.28 -11.46
N GLY A 115 3.49 1.45 -10.92
CA GLY A 115 3.50 2.70 -11.68
C GLY A 115 4.88 3.03 -12.27
N TYR A 116 5.95 2.84 -11.49
CA TYR A 116 7.31 3.09 -11.96
C TYR A 116 7.73 2.12 -13.05
N ALA A 117 7.43 0.83 -12.91
CA ALA A 117 7.77 -0.19 -13.89
C ALA A 117 7.11 0.08 -15.24
N ILE A 118 5.79 0.37 -15.26
CA ILE A 118 5.09 0.67 -16.51
C ILE A 118 5.55 2.00 -17.13
N LYS A 119 5.83 3.02 -16.31
CA LYS A 119 6.38 4.28 -16.78
C LYS A 119 7.74 4.10 -17.46
N LYS A 120 8.61 3.25 -16.91
CA LYS A 120 9.89 2.93 -17.53
C LYS A 120 9.71 2.16 -18.84
N PHE A 121 8.79 1.21 -18.88
CA PHE A 121 8.45 0.52 -20.12
C PHE A 121 7.99 1.50 -21.19
N ASP A 122 7.08 2.41 -20.87
CA ASP A 122 6.57 3.41 -21.80
C ASP A 122 7.68 4.32 -22.35
N GLN A 123 8.57 4.79 -21.47
CA GLN A 123 9.72 5.62 -21.89
C GLN A 123 10.64 4.93 -22.90
N LEU A 124 10.81 3.60 -22.76
CA LEU A 124 11.73 2.81 -23.60
C LEU A 124 11.08 2.38 -24.92
N PHE A 125 9.80 2.01 -24.90
CA PHE A 125 9.16 1.31 -26.01
C PHE A 125 8.07 2.09 -26.73
N GLN A 126 7.41 3.08 -26.12
CA GLN A 126 6.25 3.77 -26.70
C GLN A 126 6.53 4.41 -28.06
N LYS A 127 7.73 4.97 -28.25
CA LYS A 127 8.15 5.58 -29.53
C LYS A 127 8.43 4.56 -30.64
N ARG A 128 8.51 3.26 -30.32
CA ARG A 128 8.81 2.17 -31.26
C ARG A 128 7.55 1.38 -31.67
N ILE A 129 6.41 1.68 -31.05
CA ILE A 129 5.16 1.00 -31.34
C ILE A 129 4.61 1.55 -32.65
N LYS A 130 4.29 0.66 -33.60
CA LYS A 130 3.68 1.02 -34.86
C LYS A 130 2.25 1.53 -34.65
N SER A 131 1.86 2.54 -35.42
CA SER A 131 0.50 3.08 -35.41
C SER A 131 -0.55 1.97 -35.63
N GLY A 132 -1.58 1.96 -34.77
CA GLY A 132 -2.64 0.94 -34.77
C GLY A 132 -2.41 -0.23 -33.81
N PHE A 133 -1.17 -0.42 -33.29
CA PHE A 133 -0.87 -1.48 -32.31
C PHE A 133 -0.75 -0.96 -30.88
N GLU A 134 -0.91 0.34 -30.65
CA GLU A 134 -0.70 0.97 -29.36
C GLU A 134 -1.58 0.35 -28.26
N MET A 135 -2.88 0.15 -28.53
CA MET A 135 -3.81 -0.43 -27.57
C MET A 135 -3.40 -1.87 -27.18
N LEU A 136 -3.02 -2.68 -28.18
CA LEU A 136 -2.61 -4.06 -27.96
C LEU A 136 -1.35 -4.10 -27.07
N VAL A 137 -0.30 -3.38 -27.46
CA VAL A 137 0.97 -3.35 -26.72
C VAL A 137 0.77 -2.77 -25.32
N ASN A 138 -0.05 -1.74 -25.20
CA ASN A 138 -0.33 -1.11 -23.91
C ASN A 138 -1.02 -2.07 -22.92
N ASN A 139 -2.01 -2.82 -23.38
CA ASN A 139 -2.73 -3.77 -22.54
C ASN A 139 -1.86 -4.99 -22.18
N PHE A 140 -1.17 -5.57 -23.15
CA PHE A 140 -0.30 -6.72 -22.91
C PHE A 140 0.88 -6.36 -22.00
N SER A 141 1.52 -5.21 -22.22
CA SER A 141 2.65 -4.78 -21.36
C SER A 141 2.18 -4.52 -19.92
N ALA A 142 1.02 -3.89 -19.71
CA ALA A 142 0.46 -3.70 -18.39
C ALA A 142 0.16 -5.04 -17.70
N GLY A 143 -0.45 -5.99 -18.41
CA GLY A 143 -0.73 -7.32 -17.89
C GLY A 143 0.52 -8.11 -17.53
N LEU A 144 1.52 -8.17 -18.43
CA LEU A 144 2.75 -8.92 -18.19
C LEU A 144 3.62 -8.31 -17.08
N ILE A 145 3.74 -6.98 -17.04
CA ILE A 145 4.48 -6.30 -15.97
C ILE A 145 3.74 -6.48 -14.65
N GLY A 146 2.42 -6.31 -14.63
CA GLY A 146 1.59 -6.55 -13.45
C GLY A 146 1.72 -7.98 -12.94
N PHE A 147 1.68 -8.97 -13.82
CA PHE A 147 1.89 -10.38 -13.47
C PHE A 147 3.27 -10.61 -12.83
N GLY A 148 4.35 -10.15 -13.46
CA GLY A 148 5.69 -10.29 -12.90
C GLY A 148 5.84 -9.63 -11.52
N LEU A 149 5.25 -8.44 -11.35
CA LEU A 149 5.25 -7.74 -10.06
C LEU A 149 4.35 -8.41 -9.02
N ALA A 150 3.24 -9.04 -9.42
CA ALA A 150 2.40 -9.79 -8.49
C ALA A 150 3.16 -11.02 -7.95
N LEU A 151 3.91 -11.74 -8.79
CA LEU A 151 4.78 -12.84 -8.35
C LEU A 151 5.89 -12.33 -7.40
N LEU A 152 6.50 -11.21 -7.69
CA LEU A 152 7.49 -10.57 -6.82
C LEU A 152 6.84 -10.18 -5.47
N GLY A 153 5.65 -9.60 -5.52
CA GLY A 153 4.86 -9.23 -4.36
C GLY A 153 4.58 -10.42 -3.46
N PHE A 154 4.11 -11.51 -4.05
CA PHE A 154 3.80 -12.74 -3.35
C PHE A 154 5.03 -13.40 -2.73
N SER A 155 6.12 -13.54 -3.49
CA SER A 155 7.28 -14.34 -3.08
C SER A 155 8.31 -13.59 -2.24
N ALA A 156 8.41 -12.26 -2.38
CA ALA A 156 9.46 -11.48 -1.75
C ALA A 156 8.91 -10.35 -0.85
N ILE A 157 8.08 -9.47 -1.38
CA ILE A 157 7.65 -8.27 -0.64
C ILE A 157 6.66 -8.63 0.48
N GLY A 158 5.71 -9.53 0.23
CA GLY A 158 4.75 -9.99 1.24
C GLY A 158 5.44 -10.53 2.49
N PRO A 159 6.30 -11.56 2.37
CA PRO A 159 7.03 -12.10 3.52
C PRO A 159 7.91 -11.08 4.25
N VAL A 160 8.54 -10.14 3.53
CA VAL A 160 9.36 -9.09 4.17
C VAL A 160 8.49 -8.13 4.98
N VAL A 161 7.35 -7.69 4.43
CA VAL A 161 6.42 -6.80 5.14
C VAL A 161 5.79 -7.50 6.32
N ASP A 162 5.43 -8.79 6.18
CA ASP A 162 4.89 -9.60 7.26
C ASP A 162 5.92 -9.76 8.40
N ALA A 163 7.16 -10.11 8.08
CA ALA A 163 8.24 -10.21 9.07
C ALA A 163 8.50 -8.88 9.79
N LEU A 164 8.45 -7.74 9.09
CA LEU A 164 8.58 -6.41 9.70
C LEU A 164 7.42 -6.14 10.66
N THR A 165 6.20 -6.46 10.25
CA THR A 165 4.99 -6.27 11.06
C THR A 165 5.04 -7.12 12.32
N GLN A 166 5.42 -8.39 12.21
CA GLN A 166 5.59 -9.29 13.36
C GLN A 166 6.71 -8.82 14.30
N ALA A 167 7.83 -8.32 13.78
CA ALA A 167 8.90 -7.76 14.58
C ALA A 167 8.43 -6.54 15.39
N MET A 168 7.62 -5.67 14.79
CA MET A 168 7.03 -4.53 15.49
C MET A 168 6.03 -4.97 16.55
N ALA A 169 5.17 -5.94 16.27
CA ALA A 169 4.21 -6.50 17.23
C ALA A 169 4.94 -7.10 18.46
N LYS A 170 5.97 -7.92 18.22
CA LYS A 170 6.82 -8.46 19.31
C LYS A 170 7.51 -7.37 20.11
N GLY A 171 7.98 -6.30 19.47
CA GLY A 171 8.57 -5.15 20.16
C GLY A 171 7.58 -4.49 21.12
N VAL A 172 6.34 -4.32 20.71
CA VAL A 172 5.26 -3.78 21.57
C VAL A 172 4.96 -4.74 22.72
N GLU A 173 4.83 -6.04 22.47
CA GLU A 173 4.57 -7.07 23.47
C GLU A 173 5.64 -7.10 24.57
N ILE A 174 6.92 -7.03 24.20
CA ILE A 174 8.05 -6.96 25.16
C ILE A 174 7.94 -5.74 26.06
N ILE A 175 7.60 -4.57 25.51
CA ILE A 175 7.47 -3.34 26.27
C ILE A 175 6.26 -3.39 27.21
N LEU A 176 5.15 -3.94 26.76
CA LEU A 176 3.94 -4.13 27.57
C LEU A 176 4.21 -5.10 28.73
N SER A 177 4.87 -6.23 28.47
CA SER A 177 5.23 -7.21 29.51
C SER A 177 6.21 -6.65 30.54
N ALA A 178 7.07 -5.71 30.12
CA ALA A 178 7.97 -4.98 31.04
C ALA A 178 7.27 -3.83 31.79
N HIS A 179 5.94 -3.64 31.66
CA HIS A 179 5.16 -2.54 32.27
C HIS A 179 5.64 -1.13 31.89
N LEU A 180 6.34 -1.00 30.74
CA LEU A 180 6.87 0.26 30.22
C LEU A 180 5.89 0.90 29.22
N ILE A 181 4.61 0.96 29.58
CA ILE A 181 3.51 1.42 28.73
C ILE A 181 3.80 2.74 27.99
N PRO A 182 4.42 3.78 28.58
CA PRO A 182 4.72 5.02 27.86
C PRO A 182 5.69 4.82 26.68
N LEU A 183 6.54 3.80 26.72
CA LEU A 183 7.50 3.52 25.64
C LEU A 183 6.87 2.80 24.45
N THR A 184 5.67 2.23 24.60
CA THR A 184 4.94 1.60 23.47
C THR A 184 4.66 2.59 22.36
N SER A 185 4.49 3.88 22.69
CA SER A 185 4.27 4.94 21.70
C SER A 185 5.38 5.04 20.65
N ILE A 186 6.61 4.65 20.99
CA ILE A 186 7.76 4.64 20.05
C ILE A 186 7.49 3.69 18.88
N PHE A 187 6.78 2.58 19.11
CA PHE A 187 6.42 1.59 18.10
C PHE A 187 5.03 1.86 17.50
N ILE A 188 4.07 2.25 18.33
CA ILE A 188 2.69 2.46 17.93
C ILE A 188 2.56 3.68 17.00
N GLU A 189 3.25 4.78 17.27
CA GLU A 189 3.12 5.98 16.43
C GLU A 189 3.64 5.78 15.00
N PRO A 190 4.83 5.19 14.77
CA PRO A 190 5.24 4.81 13.42
C PRO A 190 4.29 3.78 12.76
N ALA A 191 3.79 2.81 13.53
CA ALA A 191 2.86 1.81 13.02
C ALA A 191 1.52 2.42 12.56
N LYS A 192 0.99 3.39 13.29
CA LYS A 192 -0.21 4.14 12.88
C LYS A 192 -0.01 4.86 11.54
N ILE A 193 1.15 5.51 11.37
CA ILE A 193 1.51 6.21 10.11
C ILE A 193 1.58 5.23 8.94
N LEU A 194 2.08 4.02 9.17
CA LEU A 194 2.23 2.98 8.16
C LEU A 194 1.00 2.06 8.07
N PHE A 195 -0.10 2.37 8.74
CA PHE A 195 -1.32 1.55 8.80
C PHE A 195 -1.11 0.10 9.28
N LEU A 196 -0.04 -0.14 10.04
CA LEU A 196 0.25 -1.44 10.66
C LEU A 196 -0.53 -1.66 11.97
N ASN A 197 -1.32 -0.68 12.40
CA ASN A 197 -2.03 -0.70 13.68
C ASN A 197 -2.93 -1.93 13.85
N ASN A 198 -3.57 -2.38 12.76
CA ASN A 198 -4.50 -3.52 12.82
C ASN A 198 -3.77 -4.85 13.08
N ALA A 199 -2.57 -5.01 12.57
CA ALA A 199 -1.74 -6.19 12.84
C ALA A 199 -1.21 -6.23 14.28
N ILE A 200 -0.98 -5.06 14.89
CA ILE A 200 -0.55 -4.93 16.28
C ILE A 200 -1.71 -5.24 17.24
N ASN A 201 -2.92 -4.79 16.92
CA ASN A 201 -4.10 -5.01 17.79
C ASN A 201 -4.60 -6.45 17.81
N HIS A 202 -4.31 -7.27 16.80
CA HIS A 202 -4.69 -8.70 16.79
C HIS A 202 -3.70 -9.58 17.56
N GLY A 203 -2.57 -9.05 17.99
CA GLY A 203 -1.56 -9.75 18.78
C GLY A 203 -1.62 -9.44 20.30
N ILE A 204 -2.56 -8.61 20.72
CA ILE A 204 -2.87 -8.29 22.11
C ILE A 204 -4.30 -8.72 22.38
#